data_fcf1272d514e89f3b868a669f6ac18ba
#
_entry.id   fcf1272d514e89f3b868a669f6ac18ba
#
_cell.length_a   1.000
_cell.length_b   1.000
_cell.length_c   1.000
_cell.angle_alpha   90.00
_cell.angle_beta   90.00
_cell.angle_gamma   90.00
#
_symmetry.space_group_name_H-M   'P 1'
#
loop_
_entity.id
_entity.type
_entity.pdbx_description
1 polymer ?
#
loop_
_entity_poly.entity_id
_entity_poly.type
_entity_poly.pdbx_seq_one_letter_code
_entity_poly.pdbx_strand_id
1 'polypeptide(L)'
;MVSTLLAIYYFDKKKYETSGIWLGISIATKFFPIVLLLPIAIIFYRSSQIRLMYRYLFTAAIFWGAINIPIALTHFDGWWRFFKLNLERGADFGSIWYALSLLDIKIPHLDLIYPLLSIVLFVGLAIYLLKLPTTPNLAAIALFALVIFTTAGKVYSPQYILWLTPLAVIALQNSKQLITFWFWQATEITYHLAIWQYLALFSDAQFGLPAGGYAIATLLRVLGVSIFTYRLMRDLSAPSTGIKD
;
A
#
# COMPACT_ATOMS: atom_id res chain seq x y z
N MET A 1 10.91 -4.21 -2.37
CA MET A 1 10.01 -4.26 -3.56
C MET A 1 10.28 -5.44 -4.48
N VAL A 2 11.53 -5.75 -4.82
CA VAL A 2 11.87 -6.89 -5.72
C VAL A 2 11.23 -8.20 -5.25
N SER A 3 11.39 -8.56 -3.97
CA SER A 3 10.79 -9.79 -3.40
C SER A 3 9.26 -9.81 -3.51
N THR A 4 8.60 -8.65 -3.35
CA THR A 4 7.14 -8.52 -3.54
C THR A 4 6.74 -8.78 -5.00
N LEU A 5 7.49 -8.22 -5.96
CA LEU A 5 7.23 -8.44 -7.39
C LEU A 5 7.48 -9.89 -7.79
N LEU A 6 8.50 -10.54 -7.23
CA LEU A 6 8.74 -11.97 -7.44
C LEU A 6 7.60 -12.81 -6.85
N ALA A 7 7.08 -12.45 -5.67
CA ALA A 7 5.91 -13.12 -5.10
C ALA A 7 4.71 -13.03 -6.06
N ILE A 8 4.40 -11.84 -6.59
CA ILE A 8 3.32 -11.62 -7.55
C ILE A 8 3.56 -12.42 -8.84
N TYR A 9 4.76 -12.33 -9.41
CA TYR A 9 5.11 -13.06 -10.63
C TYR A 9 4.91 -14.58 -10.49
N TYR A 10 5.41 -15.18 -9.40
CA TYR A 10 5.24 -16.62 -9.18
C TYR A 10 3.81 -16.99 -8.85
N PHE A 11 3.04 -16.12 -8.21
CA PHE A 11 1.61 -16.30 -7.98
C PHE A 11 0.85 -16.39 -9.30
N ASP A 12 1.08 -15.47 -10.22
CA ASP A 12 0.45 -15.45 -11.55
C ASP A 12 0.85 -16.68 -12.39
N LYS A 13 2.07 -17.21 -12.17
CA LYS A 13 2.52 -18.50 -12.75
C LYS A 13 1.96 -19.73 -12.02
N LYS A 14 1.07 -19.57 -11.04
CA LYS A 14 0.49 -20.64 -10.20
C LYS A 14 1.54 -21.44 -9.41
N LYS A 15 2.76 -20.90 -9.25
CA LYS A 15 3.83 -21.47 -8.40
C LYS A 15 3.67 -20.94 -6.98
N TYR A 16 2.58 -21.35 -6.32
CA TYR A 16 2.14 -20.75 -5.06
C TYR A 16 3.14 -20.91 -3.91
N GLU A 17 3.84 -22.03 -3.81
CA GLU A 17 4.87 -22.21 -2.76
C GLU A 17 6.03 -21.24 -2.95
N THR A 18 6.57 -21.16 -4.17
CA THR A 18 7.64 -20.19 -4.50
C THR A 18 7.18 -18.75 -4.27
N SER A 19 5.94 -18.43 -4.62
CA SER A 19 5.33 -17.13 -4.31
C SER A 19 5.27 -16.86 -2.81
N GLY A 20 4.84 -17.85 -2.02
CA GLY A 20 4.79 -17.77 -0.55
C GLY A 20 6.18 -17.55 0.08
N ILE A 21 7.22 -18.21 -0.44
CA ILE A 21 8.61 -17.98 -0.03
C ILE A 21 8.99 -16.51 -0.23
N TRP A 22 8.80 -15.98 -1.44
CA TRP A 22 9.14 -14.60 -1.75
C TRP A 22 8.32 -13.59 -0.97
N LEU A 23 7.03 -13.89 -0.68
CA LEU A 23 6.22 -13.03 0.17
C LEU A 23 6.73 -13.04 1.62
N GLY A 24 7.05 -14.21 2.18
CA GLY A 24 7.62 -14.32 3.54
C GLY A 24 8.92 -13.55 3.69
N ILE A 25 9.85 -13.68 2.72
CA ILE A 25 11.10 -12.89 2.66
C ILE A 25 10.78 -11.39 2.55
N SER A 26 9.79 -11.02 1.75
CA SER A 26 9.40 -9.63 1.56
C SER A 26 8.89 -9.00 2.85
N ILE A 27 8.00 -9.70 3.58
CA ILE A 27 7.48 -9.25 4.88
C ILE A 27 8.60 -9.17 5.93
N ALA A 28 9.55 -10.12 5.91
CA ALA A 28 10.69 -10.11 6.81
C ALA A 28 11.65 -8.94 6.55
N THR A 29 11.83 -8.55 5.29
CA THR A 29 12.70 -7.43 4.91
C THR A 29 12.06 -6.08 5.22
N LYS A 30 10.76 -5.95 4.98
CA LYS A 30 9.98 -4.74 5.26
C LYS A 30 8.51 -5.15 5.44
N PHE A 31 7.92 -4.78 6.55
CA PHE A 31 6.66 -5.35 7.03
C PHE A 31 5.43 -5.04 6.15
N PHE A 32 5.47 -3.99 5.31
CA PHE A 32 4.31 -3.55 4.52
C PHE A 32 3.65 -4.64 3.64
N PRO A 33 4.38 -5.62 3.04
CA PRO A 33 3.73 -6.62 2.19
C PRO A 33 2.79 -7.59 2.94
N ILE A 34 2.74 -7.51 4.27
CA ILE A 34 1.78 -8.28 5.07
C ILE A 34 0.33 -7.98 4.67
N VAL A 35 0.05 -6.75 4.20
CA VAL A 35 -1.29 -6.37 3.73
C VAL A 35 -1.77 -7.16 2.51
N LEU A 36 -0.85 -7.83 1.80
CA LEU A 36 -1.19 -8.69 0.66
C LEU A 36 -1.78 -10.03 1.09
N LEU A 37 -1.60 -10.45 2.34
CA LEU A 37 -2.13 -11.73 2.82
C LEU A 37 -3.66 -11.79 2.72
N LEU A 38 -4.35 -10.69 3.06
CA LEU A 38 -5.81 -10.63 2.97
C LEU A 38 -6.32 -10.80 1.53
N PRO A 39 -5.89 -9.99 0.54
CA PRO A 39 -6.36 -10.19 -0.83
C PRO A 39 -5.96 -11.53 -1.44
N ILE A 40 -4.80 -12.08 -1.12
CA ILE A 40 -4.40 -13.42 -1.56
C ILE A 40 -5.34 -14.48 -0.98
N ALA A 41 -5.68 -14.39 0.31
CA ALA A 41 -6.65 -15.28 0.93
C ALA A 41 -8.02 -15.23 0.23
N ILE A 42 -8.49 -14.03 -0.14
CA ILE A 42 -9.75 -13.85 -0.88
C ILE A 42 -9.69 -14.49 -2.27
N ILE A 43 -8.57 -14.39 -3.00
CA ILE A 43 -8.39 -15.05 -4.30
C ILE A 43 -8.52 -16.57 -4.16
N PHE A 44 -7.84 -17.18 -3.20
CA PHE A 44 -7.93 -18.61 -2.95
C PHE A 44 -9.34 -19.05 -2.51
N TYR A 45 -10.00 -18.25 -1.67
CA TYR A 45 -11.36 -18.50 -1.24
C TYR A 45 -12.34 -18.50 -2.43
N ARG A 46 -12.28 -17.48 -3.28
CA ARG A 46 -13.09 -17.40 -4.50
C ARG A 46 -12.86 -18.55 -5.48
N SER A 47 -11.63 -19.06 -5.54
CA SER A 47 -11.25 -20.18 -6.39
C SER A 47 -11.53 -21.55 -5.75
N SER A 48 -12.14 -21.57 -4.55
CA SER A 48 -12.37 -22.81 -3.76
C SER A 48 -11.09 -23.60 -3.47
N GLN A 49 -9.94 -22.90 -3.40
CA GLN A 49 -8.61 -23.50 -3.22
C GLN A 49 -8.09 -23.31 -1.77
N ILE A 50 -8.93 -23.59 -0.79
CA ILE A 50 -8.65 -23.36 0.64
C ILE A 50 -7.39 -24.11 1.12
N ARG A 51 -7.17 -25.35 0.64
CA ARG A 51 -5.96 -26.12 1.00
C ARG A 51 -4.69 -25.44 0.50
N LEU A 52 -4.70 -24.90 -0.71
CA LEU A 52 -3.57 -24.12 -1.26
C LEU A 52 -3.37 -22.82 -0.50
N MET A 53 -4.43 -22.15 -0.07
CA MET A 53 -4.35 -20.96 0.78
C MET A 53 -3.56 -21.25 2.06
N TYR A 54 -3.92 -22.31 2.79
CA TYR A 54 -3.19 -22.67 4.01
C TYR A 54 -1.72 -23.00 3.75
N ARG A 55 -1.43 -23.75 2.69
CA ARG A 55 -0.04 -24.06 2.30
C ARG A 55 0.74 -22.78 1.98
N TYR A 56 0.14 -21.87 1.23
CA TYR A 56 0.74 -20.58 0.88
C TYR A 56 1.06 -19.73 2.13
N LEU A 57 0.06 -19.55 3.00
CA LEU A 57 0.21 -18.77 4.22
C LEU A 57 1.26 -19.39 5.17
N PHE A 58 1.24 -20.70 5.30
CA PHE A 58 2.20 -21.44 6.11
C PHE A 58 3.63 -21.29 5.56
N THR A 59 3.82 -21.41 4.23
CA THR A 59 5.11 -21.17 3.59
C THR A 59 5.60 -19.75 3.84
N ALA A 60 4.75 -18.74 3.66
CA ALA A 60 5.11 -17.36 3.94
C ALA A 60 5.49 -17.15 5.41
N ALA A 61 4.75 -17.75 6.35
CA ALA A 61 5.03 -17.68 7.78
C ALA A 61 6.36 -18.35 8.15
N ILE A 62 6.69 -19.50 7.57
CA ILE A 62 7.98 -20.20 7.80
C ILE A 62 9.15 -19.31 7.37
N PHE A 63 9.10 -18.72 6.16
CA PHE A 63 10.21 -17.92 5.66
C PHE A 63 10.31 -16.57 6.37
N TRP A 64 9.19 -15.96 6.77
CA TRP A 64 9.19 -14.83 7.68
C TRP A 64 9.82 -15.19 9.03
N GLY A 65 9.38 -16.30 9.62
CA GLY A 65 9.87 -16.79 10.92
C GLY A 65 11.34 -17.15 10.91
N ALA A 66 11.81 -17.84 9.86
CA ALA A 66 13.21 -18.24 9.72
C ALA A 66 14.18 -17.03 9.78
N ILE A 67 13.74 -15.85 9.33
CA ILE A 67 14.53 -14.62 9.41
C ILE A 67 14.33 -13.91 10.76
N ASN A 68 13.09 -13.81 11.24
CA ASN A 68 12.77 -12.99 12.40
C ASN A 68 12.96 -13.69 13.75
N ILE A 69 12.67 -15.02 13.85
CA ILE A 69 12.74 -15.75 15.11
C ILE A 69 14.16 -15.78 15.69
N PRO A 70 15.24 -16.06 14.93
CA PRO A 70 16.60 -16.02 15.48
C PRO A 70 16.95 -14.63 16.05
N ILE A 71 16.54 -13.56 15.38
CA ILE A 71 16.79 -12.19 15.82
C ILE A 71 15.98 -11.88 17.09
N ALA A 72 14.70 -12.27 17.10
CA ALA A 72 13.84 -12.07 18.27
C ALA A 72 14.32 -12.83 19.51
N LEU A 73 14.89 -14.04 19.33
CA LEU A 73 15.40 -14.85 20.44
C LEU A 73 16.74 -14.34 20.98
N THR A 74 17.57 -13.74 20.14
CA THR A 74 18.92 -13.26 20.53
C THR A 74 18.94 -11.79 20.92
N HIS A 75 18.08 -10.96 20.33
CA HIS A 75 18.06 -9.50 20.50
C HIS A 75 16.62 -8.96 20.48
N PHE A 76 15.81 -9.42 21.43
CA PHE A 76 14.37 -9.11 21.49
C PHE A 76 14.06 -7.61 21.48
N ASP A 77 14.75 -6.82 22.29
CA ASP A 77 14.50 -5.38 22.41
C ASP A 77 14.76 -4.66 21.07
N GLY A 78 15.82 -5.04 20.35
CA GLY A 78 16.14 -4.50 19.05
C GLY A 78 15.10 -4.88 18.00
N TRP A 79 14.65 -6.13 18.00
CA TRP A 79 13.61 -6.63 17.11
C TRP A 79 12.25 -5.98 17.42
N TRP A 80 11.85 -5.90 18.68
CA TRP A 80 10.58 -5.31 19.13
C TRP A 80 10.53 -3.79 18.92
N ARG A 81 11.68 -3.11 18.94
CA ARG A 81 11.77 -1.66 18.75
C ARG A 81 11.09 -1.17 17.48
N PHE A 82 11.17 -1.96 16.38
CA PHE A 82 10.48 -1.62 15.14
C PHE A 82 8.95 -1.56 15.32
N PHE A 83 8.38 -2.55 15.99
CA PHE A 83 6.94 -2.61 16.22
C PHE A 83 6.50 -1.52 17.20
N LYS A 84 7.22 -1.35 18.30
CA LYS A 84 6.97 -0.32 19.29
C LYS A 84 6.97 1.08 18.67
N LEU A 85 7.99 1.41 17.88
CA LEU A 85 8.08 2.69 17.18
C LEU A 85 6.87 2.96 16.29
N ASN A 86 6.40 1.95 15.54
CA ASN A 86 5.26 2.11 14.64
C ASN A 86 3.92 2.22 15.40
N LEU A 87 3.81 1.62 16.58
CA LEU A 87 2.63 1.75 17.44
C LEU A 87 2.56 3.13 18.12
N GLU A 88 3.70 3.61 18.63
CA GLU A 88 3.77 4.83 19.45
C GLU A 88 3.89 6.13 18.62
N ARG A 89 4.34 6.06 17.35
CA ARG A 89 4.51 7.26 16.53
C ARG A 89 3.16 7.93 16.21
N GLY A 90 3.15 9.27 16.25
CA GLY A 90 2.03 10.09 15.82
C GLY A 90 1.91 10.19 14.30
N ALA A 91 1.05 11.09 13.84
CA ALA A 91 1.00 11.49 12.43
C ALA A 91 2.33 12.11 12.00
N ASP A 92 2.79 11.72 10.81
CA ASP A 92 4.11 12.11 10.33
C ASP A 92 4.06 12.46 8.83
N PHE A 93 5.19 12.87 8.28
CA PHE A 93 5.32 13.39 6.92
C PHE A 93 4.60 12.56 5.87
N GLY A 94 3.89 13.28 4.98
CA GLY A 94 3.15 12.74 3.86
C GLY A 94 1.81 12.09 4.22
N SER A 95 1.46 11.91 5.50
CA SER A 95 0.14 11.43 5.88
C SER A 95 -0.92 12.53 5.77
N ILE A 96 -2.15 12.12 5.43
CA ILE A 96 -3.31 13.03 5.45
C ILE A 96 -3.51 13.65 6.84
N TRP A 97 -3.23 12.89 7.90
CA TRP A 97 -3.38 13.32 9.27
C TRP A 97 -2.43 14.47 9.64
N TYR A 98 -1.16 14.35 9.21
CA TYR A 98 -0.19 15.43 9.41
C TYR A 98 -0.55 16.66 8.56
N ALA A 99 -0.97 16.47 7.31
CA ALA A 99 -1.41 17.57 6.46
C ALA A 99 -2.60 18.33 7.07
N LEU A 100 -3.59 17.62 7.63
CA LEU A 100 -4.73 18.24 8.32
C LEU A 100 -4.28 19.02 9.55
N SER A 101 -3.34 18.48 10.34
CA SER A 101 -2.82 19.20 11.51
C SER A 101 -2.08 20.48 11.16
N LEU A 102 -1.40 20.54 10.01
CA LEU A 102 -0.76 21.75 9.50
C LEU A 102 -1.76 22.82 9.00
N LEU A 103 -3.01 22.42 8.77
CA LEU A 103 -4.14 23.30 8.43
C LEU A 103 -5.02 23.60 9.65
N ASP A 104 -4.50 23.41 10.88
CA ASP A 104 -5.20 23.59 12.14
C ASP A 104 -6.43 22.69 12.35
N ILE A 105 -6.59 21.66 11.54
CA ILE A 105 -7.64 20.64 11.67
C ILE A 105 -7.12 19.51 12.55
N LYS A 106 -7.44 19.56 13.84
CA LYS A 106 -7.05 18.55 14.82
C LYS A 106 -8.03 17.38 14.80
N ILE A 107 -7.51 16.17 14.64
CA ILE A 107 -8.30 14.95 14.72
C ILE A 107 -8.09 14.34 16.12
N PRO A 108 -9.10 14.42 17.01
CA PRO A 108 -8.99 13.81 18.34
C PRO A 108 -8.95 12.28 18.21
N HIS A 109 -8.29 11.61 19.15
CA HIS A 109 -8.20 10.15 19.18
C HIS A 109 -7.72 9.50 17.89
N LEU A 110 -6.72 10.10 17.23
CA LEU A 110 -6.18 9.60 15.97
C LEU A 110 -5.75 8.12 16.06
N ASP A 111 -5.19 7.69 17.19
CA ASP A 111 -4.75 6.30 17.43
C ASP A 111 -5.89 5.29 17.39
N LEU A 112 -7.15 5.74 17.53
CA LEU A 112 -8.34 4.93 17.35
C LEU A 112 -8.92 5.07 15.94
N ILE A 113 -8.94 6.30 15.41
CA ILE A 113 -9.60 6.60 14.14
C ILE A 113 -8.85 5.97 12.95
N TYR A 114 -7.52 6.09 12.87
CA TYR A 114 -6.78 5.58 11.71
C TYR A 114 -6.86 4.04 11.55
N PRO A 115 -6.76 3.21 12.61
CA PRO A 115 -6.92 1.77 12.46
C PRO A 115 -8.37 1.38 12.15
N LEU A 116 -9.37 2.06 12.73
CA LEU A 116 -10.77 1.81 12.39
C LEU A 116 -11.05 2.14 10.91
N LEU A 117 -10.57 3.29 10.43
CA LEU A 117 -10.68 3.65 9.01
C LEU A 117 -9.98 2.61 8.13
N SER A 118 -8.78 2.17 8.50
CA SER A 118 -8.05 1.14 7.77
C SER A 118 -8.85 -0.17 7.71
N ILE A 119 -9.42 -0.62 8.82
CA ILE A 119 -10.27 -1.82 8.88
C ILE A 119 -11.48 -1.66 7.96
N VAL A 120 -12.20 -0.53 8.03
CA VAL A 120 -13.36 -0.27 7.17
C VAL A 120 -12.98 -0.32 5.69
N LEU A 121 -11.86 0.30 5.31
CA LEU A 121 -11.37 0.28 3.93
C LEU A 121 -10.95 -1.12 3.48
N PHE A 122 -10.28 -1.91 4.33
CA PHE A 122 -9.91 -3.29 4.00
C PHE A 122 -11.14 -4.21 3.91
N VAL A 123 -12.15 -4.03 4.77
CA VAL A 123 -13.44 -4.72 4.65
C VAL A 123 -14.14 -4.31 3.35
N GLY A 124 -14.15 -3.04 3.02
CA GLY A 124 -14.67 -2.54 1.74
C GLY A 124 -13.96 -3.16 0.54
N LEU A 125 -12.63 -3.25 0.58
CA LEU A 125 -11.85 -3.95 -0.44
C LEU A 125 -12.21 -5.43 -0.52
N ALA A 126 -12.35 -6.12 0.61
CA ALA A 126 -12.74 -7.52 0.64
C ALA A 126 -14.12 -7.74 -0.01
N ILE A 127 -15.12 -6.93 0.36
CA ILE A 127 -16.46 -6.97 -0.23
C ILE A 127 -16.40 -6.68 -1.74
N TYR A 128 -15.63 -5.68 -2.15
CA TYR A 128 -15.44 -5.34 -3.54
C TYR A 128 -14.87 -6.54 -4.32
N LEU A 129 -13.78 -7.13 -3.84
CA LEU A 129 -13.14 -8.29 -4.47
C LEU A 129 -14.05 -9.51 -4.55
N LEU A 130 -14.89 -9.74 -3.54
CA LEU A 130 -15.85 -10.85 -3.52
C LEU A 130 -16.97 -10.66 -4.56
N LYS A 131 -17.34 -9.41 -4.89
CA LYS A 131 -18.42 -9.08 -5.83
C LYS A 131 -17.95 -8.96 -7.28
N LEU A 132 -16.64 -8.89 -7.54
CA LEU A 132 -16.14 -8.76 -8.92
C LEU A 132 -16.53 -9.96 -9.79
N PRO A 133 -16.92 -9.76 -11.06
CA PRO A 133 -17.26 -10.85 -11.98
C PRO A 133 -16.07 -11.77 -12.24
N THR A 134 -14.88 -11.20 -12.38
CA THR A 134 -13.63 -11.92 -12.60
C THR A 134 -12.59 -11.55 -11.53
N THR A 135 -11.67 -12.45 -11.26
CA THR A 135 -10.55 -12.16 -10.34
C THR A 135 -9.50 -11.34 -11.08
N PRO A 136 -9.18 -10.11 -10.62
CA PRO A 136 -8.12 -9.30 -11.22
C PRO A 136 -6.74 -9.94 -11.03
N ASN A 137 -5.73 -9.43 -11.76
CA ASN A 137 -4.35 -9.82 -11.49
C ASN A 137 -3.93 -9.41 -10.07
N LEU A 138 -3.01 -10.16 -9.49
CA LEU A 138 -2.58 -9.91 -8.10
C LEU A 138 -1.93 -8.54 -7.93
N ALA A 139 -1.30 -7.97 -8.97
CA ALA A 139 -0.68 -6.65 -8.89
C ALA A 139 -1.72 -5.54 -8.67
N ALA A 140 -2.88 -5.60 -9.35
CA ALA A 140 -3.97 -4.65 -9.13
C ALA A 140 -4.51 -4.73 -7.69
N ILE A 141 -4.71 -5.95 -7.20
CA ILE A 141 -5.23 -6.18 -5.84
C ILE A 141 -4.19 -5.72 -4.78
N ALA A 142 -2.91 -6.01 -5.01
CA ALA A 142 -1.81 -5.57 -4.17
C ALA A 142 -1.72 -4.03 -4.14
N LEU A 143 -1.89 -3.38 -5.30
CA LEU A 143 -1.95 -1.93 -5.38
C LEU A 143 -3.08 -1.36 -4.50
N PHE A 144 -4.30 -1.91 -4.61
CA PHE A 144 -5.44 -1.43 -3.79
C PHE A 144 -5.17 -1.56 -2.31
N ALA A 145 -4.64 -2.71 -1.87
CA ALA A 145 -4.29 -2.95 -0.48
C ALA A 145 -3.21 -1.97 0.01
N LEU A 146 -2.18 -1.73 -0.81
CA LEU A 146 -1.10 -0.79 -0.45
C LEU A 146 -1.55 0.67 -0.49
N VAL A 147 -2.45 1.06 -1.40
CA VAL A 147 -3.01 2.41 -1.39
C VAL A 147 -3.79 2.64 -0.11
N ILE A 148 -4.63 1.70 0.34
CA ILE A 148 -5.32 1.80 1.63
C ILE A 148 -4.30 1.94 2.77
N PHE A 149 -3.30 1.06 2.81
CA PHE A 149 -2.28 1.05 3.87
C PHE A 149 -1.52 2.38 3.94
N THR A 150 -1.15 2.95 2.80
CA THR A 150 -0.35 4.18 2.74
C THR A 150 -1.19 5.43 2.98
N THR A 151 -2.40 5.52 2.43
CA THR A 151 -3.24 6.72 2.52
C THR A 151 -3.98 6.84 3.84
N ALA A 152 -4.43 5.73 4.44
CA ALA A 152 -5.06 5.72 5.77
C ALA A 152 -4.04 5.72 6.92
N GLY A 153 -2.79 5.34 6.66
CA GLY A 153 -1.73 5.23 7.66
C GLY A 153 -1.28 6.57 8.24
N LYS A 154 -0.63 6.53 9.40
CA LYS A 154 -0.03 7.72 10.06
C LYS A 154 1.20 8.26 9.33
N VAL A 155 1.72 7.55 8.33
CA VAL A 155 2.91 7.92 7.54
C VAL A 155 2.72 7.55 6.09
N TYR A 156 2.98 8.49 5.20
CA TYR A 156 3.05 8.22 3.77
C TYR A 156 4.35 8.79 3.20
N SER A 157 5.45 8.10 3.50
CA SER A 157 6.81 8.52 3.13
C SER A 157 6.97 8.69 1.61
N PRO A 158 7.83 9.63 1.13
CA PRO A 158 8.11 9.82 -0.30
C PRO A 158 8.50 8.53 -1.03
N GLN A 159 9.32 7.70 -0.40
CA GLN A 159 9.79 6.43 -0.97
C GLN A 159 8.68 5.40 -1.27
N TYR A 160 7.44 5.59 -0.78
CA TYR A 160 6.36 4.62 -0.99
C TYR A 160 5.87 4.60 -2.45
N ILE A 161 6.16 5.65 -3.22
CA ILE A 161 5.94 5.64 -4.67
C ILE A 161 6.66 4.47 -5.35
N LEU A 162 7.83 4.06 -4.86
CA LEU A 162 8.58 2.91 -5.36
C LEU A 162 7.88 1.56 -5.09
N TRP A 163 6.89 1.53 -4.20
CA TRP A 163 6.07 0.34 -3.95
C TRP A 163 4.82 0.34 -4.84
N LEU A 164 4.24 1.51 -5.04
CA LEU A 164 2.96 1.66 -5.74
C LEU A 164 3.13 1.67 -7.27
N THR A 165 4.11 2.40 -7.80
CA THR A 165 4.28 2.57 -9.25
C THR A 165 4.51 1.27 -10.01
N PRO A 166 5.39 0.33 -9.59
CA PRO A 166 5.55 -0.94 -10.30
C PRO A 166 4.27 -1.76 -10.34
N LEU A 167 3.49 -1.78 -9.25
CA LEU A 167 2.20 -2.47 -9.20
C LEU A 167 1.18 -1.80 -10.11
N ALA A 168 1.15 -0.48 -10.12
CA ALA A 168 0.27 0.30 -10.98
C ALA A 168 0.52 0.02 -12.47
N VAL A 169 1.81 -0.01 -12.88
CA VAL A 169 2.19 -0.31 -14.27
C VAL A 169 1.74 -1.72 -14.69
N ILE A 170 1.92 -2.72 -13.82
CA ILE A 170 1.47 -4.10 -14.09
C ILE A 170 -0.07 -4.19 -14.09
N ALA A 171 -0.75 -3.36 -13.30
CA ALA A 171 -2.20 -3.34 -13.17
C ALA A 171 -2.92 -2.62 -14.31
N LEU A 172 -2.23 -1.78 -15.09
CA LEU A 172 -2.83 -1.06 -16.23
C LEU A 172 -3.41 -2.04 -17.25
N GLN A 173 -4.64 -1.76 -17.72
CA GLN A 173 -5.36 -2.61 -18.66
C GLN A 173 -5.59 -1.95 -20.02
N ASN A 174 -5.63 -0.62 -20.04
CA ASN A 174 -5.93 0.13 -21.26
C ASN A 174 -5.29 1.54 -21.21
N SER A 175 -5.17 2.16 -22.40
CA SER A 175 -4.56 3.49 -22.55
C SER A 175 -5.34 4.62 -21.88
N LYS A 176 -6.65 4.46 -21.66
CA LYS A 176 -7.48 5.50 -21.01
C LYS A 176 -7.11 5.66 -19.54
N GLN A 177 -6.54 4.63 -18.90
CA GLN A 177 -6.05 4.69 -17.52
C GLN A 177 -4.75 5.48 -17.40
N LEU A 178 -3.98 5.64 -18.48
CA LEU A 178 -2.74 6.40 -18.49
C LEU A 178 -2.95 7.87 -18.10
N ILE A 179 -4.10 8.46 -18.41
CA ILE A 179 -4.40 9.85 -18.05
C ILE A 179 -4.41 10.01 -16.52
N THR A 180 -5.13 9.15 -15.83
CA THR A 180 -5.19 9.19 -14.35
C THR A 180 -3.89 8.71 -13.71
N PHE A 181 -3.16 7.80 -14.34
CA PHE A 181 -1.83 7.37 -13.90
C PHE A 181 -0.84 8.56 -13.95
N TRP A 182 -0.74 9.27 -15.07
CA TRP A 182 0.17 10.40 -15.19
C TRP A 182 -0.26 11.60 -14.35
N PHE A 183 -1.56 11.80 -14.16
CA PHE A 183 -2.06 12.79 -13.20
C PHE A 183 -1.55 12.47 -11.78
N TRP A 184 -1.68 11.21 -11.33
CA TRP A 184 -1.13 10.80 -10.04
C TRP A 184 0.40 10.98 -9.99
N GLN A 185 1.16 10.58 -11.03
CA GLN A 185 2.61 10.78 -11.06
C GLN A 185 2.99 12.26 -10.96
N ALA A 186 2.23 13.16 -11.58
CA ALA A 186 2.44 14.60 -11.47
C ALA A 186 2.22 15.09 -10.02
N THR A 187 1.18 14.60 -9.34
CA THR A 187 0.94 14.95 -7.92
C THR A 187 2.04 14.38 -7.00
N GLU A 188 2.62 13.23 -7.31
CA GLU A 188 3.76 12.67 -6.58
C GLU A 188 5.02 13.53 -6.77
N ILE A 189 5.31 13.98 -7.99
CA ILE A 189 6.44 14.90 -8.26
C ILE A 189 6.24 16.20 -7.48
N THR A 190 5.04 16.78 -7.53
CA THR A 190 4.70 18.00 -6.78
C THR A 190 4.93 17.81 -5.29
N TYR A 191 4.49 16.68 -4.72
CA TYR A 191 4.73 16.35 -3.32
C TYR A 191 6.22 16.19 -3.00
N HIS A 192 7.01 15.53 -3.87
CA HIS A 192 8.44 15.36 -3.64
C HIS A 192 9.18 16.70 -3.62
N LEU A 193 8.82 17.63 -4.49
CA LEU A 193 9.36 18.98 -4.44
C LEU A 193 8.92 19.71 -3.18
N ALA A 194 7.64 19.60 -2.82
CA ALA A 194 7.05 20.28 -1.67
C ALA A 194 7.68 19.85 -0.34
N ILE A 195 7.94 18.54 -0.13
CA ILE A 195 8.54 18.07 1.13
C ILE A 195 9.95 18.61 1.32
N TRP A 196 10.78 18.63 0.28
CA TRP A 196 12.14 19.18 0.41
C TRP A 196 12.14 20.68 0.66
N GLN A 197 11.23 21.42 0.00
CA GLN A 197 11.05 22.85 0.23
C GLN A 197 10.49 23.14 1.64
N TYR A 198 9.57 22.32 2.13
CA TYR A 198 9.06 22.42 3.49
C TYR A 198 10.15 22.13 4.53
N LEU A 199 10.93 21.08 4.34
CA LEU A 199 12.02 20.73 5.24
C LEU A 199 13.14 21.79 5.23
N ALA A 200 13.41 22.42 4.08
CA ALA A 200 14.37 23.52 4.00
C ALA A 200 13.93 24.68 4.90
N LEU A 201 12.65 25.11 4.80
CA LEU A 201 12.12 26.17 5.66
C LEU A 201 12.08 25.75 7.14
N PHE A 202 11.75 24.50 7.41
CA PHE A 202 11.72 23.93 8.78
C PHE A 202 13.12 23.89 9.42
N SER A 203 14.18 23.87 8.62
CA SER A 203 15.58 23.89 9.03
C SER A 203 16.21 25.29 8.96
N ASP A 204 15.39 26.35 9.08
CA ASP A 204 15.81 27.77 9.09
C ASP A 204 16.48 28.24 7.79
N ALA A 205 16.19 27.60 6.66
CA ALA A 205 16.65 28.12 5.36
C ALA A 205 15.93 29.44 5.00
N GLN A 206 16.63 30.30 4.26
CA GLN A 206 16.09 31.59 3.84
C GLN A 206 14.83 31.48 2.96
N PHE A 207 14.71 30.39 2.18
CA PHE A 207 13.59 30.12 1.28
C PHE A 207 13.07 28.71 1.48
N GLY A 208 11.77 28.52 1.29
CA GLY A 208 11.12 27.23 1.40
C GLY A 208 9.61 27.35 1.27
N LEU A 209 8.93 26.20 1.37
CA LEU A 209 7.47 26.13 1.27
C LEU A 209 6.84 26.20 2.66
N PRO A 210 5.90 27.14 2.90
CA PRO A 210 5.15 27.18 4.17
C PRO A 210 4.33 25.91 4.43
N ALA A 211 4.02 25.64 5.70
CA ALA A 211 3.29 24.46 6.16
C ALA A 211 1.97 24.22 5.39
N GLY A 212 1.19 25.25 5.13
CA GLY A 212 -0.05 25.16 4.35
C GLY A 212 0.17 24.69 2.91
N GLY A 213 1.23 25.17 2.25
CA GLY A 213 1.59 24.75 0.90
C GLY A 213 1.99 23.27 0.86
N TYR A 214 2.77 22.82 1.84
CA TYR A 214 3.12 21.40 1.99
C TYR A 214 1.88 20.52 2.28
N ALA A 215 0.98 20.99 3.14
CA ALA A 215 -0.26 20.31 3.45
C ALA A 215 -1.12 20.11 2.17
N ILE A 216 -1.28 21.16 1.36
CA ILE A 216 -2.02 21.09 0.09
C ILE A 216 -1.36 20.09 -0.87
N ALA A 217 -0.04 20.11 -1.03
CA ALA A 217 0.68 19.17 -1.88
C ALA A 217 0.48 17.71 -1.40
N THR A 218 0.46 17.49 -0.09
CA THR A 218 0.17 16.16 0.51
C THR A 218 -1.27 15.70 0.20
N LEU A 219 -2.26 16.59 0.33
CA LEU A 219 -3.66 16.26 0.00
C LEU A 219 -3.84 15.99 -1.50
N LEU A 220 -3.18 16.76 -2.38
CA LEU A 220 -3.18 16.51 -3.82
C LEU A 220 -2.57 15.15 -4.18
N ARG A 221 -1.51 14.74 -3.50
CA ARG A 221 -0.92 13.41 -3.64
C ARG A 221 -1.92 12.30 -3.34
N VAL A 222 -2.61 12.39 -2.20
CA VAL A 222 -3.63 11.42 -1.79
C VAL A 222 -4.79 11.40 -2.79
N LEU A 223 -5.24 12.57 -3.23
CA LEU A 223 -6.29 12.70 -4.25
C LEU A 223 -5.87 12.03 -5.57
N GLY A 224 -4.63 12.28 -6.04
CA GLY A 224 -4.12 11.72 -7.28
C GLY A 224 -4.13 10.19 -7.29
N VAL A 225 -3.57 9.56 -6.25
CA VAL A 225 -3.56 8.08 -6.15
C VAL A 225 -4.97 7.52 -5.99
N SER A 226 -5.86 8.22 -5.30
CA SER A 226 -7.25 7.81 -5.09
C SER A 226 -8.04 7.83 -6.41
N ILE A 227 -7.89 8.89 -7.22
CA ILE A 227 -8.52 9.00 -8.55
C ILE A 227 -8.05 7.88 -9.47
N PHE A 228 -6.73 7.62 -9.52
CA PHE A 228 -6.17 6.54 -10.33
C PHE A 228 -6.71 5.18 -9.89
N THR A 229 -6.67 4.90 -8.59
CA THR A 229 -7.15 3.63 -8.02
C THR A 229 -8.64 3.43 -8.26
N TYR A 230 -9.46 4.47 -8.05
CA TYR A 230 -10.90 4.43 -8.33
C TYR A 230 -11.18 4.14 -9.81
N ARG A 231 -10.45 4.78 -10.73
CA ARG A 231 -10.59 4.51 -12.16
C ARG A 231 -10.30 3.05 -12.49
N LEU A 232 -9.22 2.51 -11.95
CA LEU A 232 -8.84 1.12 -12.13
C LEU A 232 -9.91 0.15 -11.57
N MET A 233 -10.40 0.41 -10.35
CA MET A 233 -11.47 -0.37 -9.72
C MET A 233 -12.76 -0.35 -10.56
N ARG A 234 -13.16 0.82 -11.05
CA ARG A 234 -14.35 0.96 -11.88
C ARG A 234 -14.24 0.15 -13.19
N ASP A 235 -13.09 0.21 -13.84
CA ASP A 235 -12.88 -0.50 -15.11
C ASP A 235 -12.88 -2.03 -14.90
N LEU A 236 -12.36 -2.51 -13.77
CA LEU A 236 -12.40 -3.92 -13.36
C LEU A 236 -13.82 -4.42 -13.05
N SER A 237 -14.70 -3.53 -12.62
CA SER A 237 -16.10 -3.86 -12.32
C SER A 237 -17.01 -3.82 -13.55
N ALA A 238 -16.54 -3.23 -14.64
CA ALA A 238 -17.32 -3.15 -15.87
C ALA A 238 -17.52 -4.56 -16.48
N PRO A 239 -18.72 -4.89 -16.97
CA PRO A 239 -18.92 -6.13 -17.72
C PRO A 239 -17.93 -6.17 -18.88
N SER A 240 -17.31 -7.31 -19.12
CA SER A 240 -16.47 -7.52 -20.31
C SER A 240 -17.37 -7.34 -21.54
N THR A 241 -17.36 -6.14 -22.11
CA THR A 241 -17.95 -5.93 -23.43
C THR A 241 -17.09 -6.75 -24.40
N GLY A 242 -17.67 -7.81 -24.93
CA GLY A 242 -17.00 -8.79 -25.80
C GLY A 242 -16.62 -8.24 -27.17
N ILE A 243 -15.97 -7.08 -27.20
CA ILE A 243 -15.32 -6.55 -28.40
C ILE A 243 -13.83 -6.82 -28.20
N LYS A 244 -13.39 -7.92 -28.78
CA LYS A 244 -11.98 -8.14 -29.07
C LYS A 244 -11.66 -7.21 -30.24
N ASP A 245 -10.97 -6.11 -29.98
CA ASP A 245 -10.27 -5.37 -31.03
C ASP A 245 -8.89 -6.00 -31.23
#